data_1dd97f70598550836db135802db41ade
#
_entry.id   1dd97f70598550836db135802db41ade
#
_cell.length_a   1.000
_cell.length_b   1.000
_cell.length_c   1.000
_cell.angle_alpha   90.00
_cell.angle_beta   90.00
_cell.angle_gamma   90.00
#
_symmetry.space_group_name_H-M   'P 1'
#
loop_
_entity.id
_entity.type
_entity.pdbx_description
1 polymer ?
#
loop_
_entity_poly.entity_id
_entity_poly.type
_entity_poly.pdbx_seq_one_letter_code
_entity_poly.pdbx_strand_id
1 'polypeptide(L)'
;KKVTHTVLKYTNKSCGYFGTWKGEMWMQIYGYHRTSTKEQHLDRGIQEIERYCNEHEMALTNIFTDQETGKNFNRPRYTVLVEDVLRPGDILIVTELDRLGRNKYDTMQQIQRIKNMGVRLMVLELPTTLMDLSVMDNAMARMMHGNNQ
;
A
#
# COMPACT_ATOMS: atom_id res chain seq x y z
N LYS A 1 -2.10 -20.55 -18.84
CA LYS A 1 -1.07 -20.50 -17.78
C LYS A 1 -1.78 -20.48 -16.43
N LYS A 2 -1.66 -21.56 -15.69
CA LYS A 2 -2.12 -21.60 -14.30
C LYS A 2 -1.19 -20.71 -13.48
N VAL A 3 -1.72 -19.58 -13.01
CA VAL A 3 -1.05 -18.81 -11.98
C VAL A 3 -1.22 -19.59 -10.68
N THR A 4 -0.18 -20.26 -10.24
CA THR A 4 -0.15 -20.85 -8.91
C THR A 4 -0.10 -19.70 -7.92
N HIS A 5 -1.21 -19.43 -7.27
CA HIS A 5 -1.25 -18.52 -6.14
C HIS A 5 -0.47 -19.15 -4.99
N THR A 6 0.80 -18.82 -4.90
CA THR A 6 1.56 -19.09 -3.69
C THR A 6 1.10 -18.06 -2.66
N VAL A 7 0.16 -18.48 -1.84
CA VAL A 7 -0.34 -17.66 -0.74
C VAL A 7 0.71 -17.66 0.35
N LEU A 8 1.42 -16.56 0.50
CA LEU A 8 2.31 -16.33 1.62
C LEU A 8 1.47 -16.14 2.89
N LYS A 9 1.55 -17.12 3.79
CA LYS A 9 0.99 -17.01 5.13
C LYS A 9 1.83 -16.06 5.96
N TYR A 10 1.43 -14.80 6.03
CA TYR A 10 2.00 -13.88 7.02
C TYR A 10 1.25 -14.09 8.33
N THR A 11 1.85 -14.82 9.23
CA THR A 11 1.37 -14.89 10.61
C THR A 11 1.84 -13.66 11.37
N ASN A 12 1.09 -12.58 11.26
CA ASN A 12 1.37 -11.39 12.08
C ASN A 12 0.65 -11.52 13.42
N LYS A 13 1.37 -11.96 14.44
CA LYS A 13 0.86 -12.15 15.82
C LYS A 13 0.58 -10.86 16.59
N SER A 14 0.69 -9.69 15.97
CA SER A 14 0.72 -8.44 16.72
C SER A 14 -0.37 -7.42 16.43
N CYS A 15 -1.41 -7.75 15.67
CA CYS A 15 -2.51 -6.82 15.45
C CYS A 15 -3.80 -7.31 16.10
N GLY A 16 -4.09 -6.80 17.30
CA GLY A 16 -5.16 -7.23 18.19
C GLY A 16 -6.59 -6.80 17.83
N TYR A 17 -6.93 -6.59 16.57
CA TYR A 17 -8.27 -6.21 16.17
C TYR A 17 -8.66 -6.76 14.80
N PHE A 18 -8.85 -8.08 14.73
CA PHE A 18 -9.47 -8.64 13.53
C PHE A 18 -10.35 -9.83 13.91
N GLY A 19 -11.63 -9.71 13.55
CA GLY A 19 -12.56 -10.81 13.69
C GLY A 19 -12.04 -12.05 12.94
N THR A 20 -11.77 -13.09 13.70
CA THR A 20 -11.31 -14.37 13.18
C THR A 20 -12.47 -15.10 12.50
N TRP A 21 -12.52 -15.02 11.18
CA TRP A 21 -13.23 -16.01 10.42
C TRP A 21 -12.27 -17.17 10.12
N LYS A 22 -12.41 -18.26 10.83
CA LYS A 22 -11.63 -19.51 10.68
C LYS A 22 -10.09 -19.36 10.70
N GLY A 23 -9.53 -18.45 11.49
CA GLY A 23 -8.09 -18.45 11.83
C GLY A 23 -7.10 -18.12 10.72
N GLU A 24 -7.54 -17.73 9.54
CA GLU A 24 -6.65 -17.30 8.44
C GLU A 24 -7.02 -15.89 8.01
N MET A 25 -6.12 -14.94 8.31
CA MET A 25 -6.25 -13.56 7.86
C MET A 25 -5.55 -13.43 6.50
N TRP A 26 -6.34 -13.18 5.47
CA TRP A 26 -5.85 -13.00 4.10
C TRP A 26 -5.57 -11.53 3.86
N MET A 27 -4.31 -11.12 4.03
CA MET A 27 -3.85 -9.80 3.65
C MET A 27 -3.67 -9.75 2.15
N GLN A 28 -4.32 -8.80 1.50
CA GLN A 28 -4.16 -8.54 0.08
C GLN A 28 -3.20 -7.38 -0.14
N ILE A 29 -2.43 -7.45 -1.21
CA ILE A 29 -1.46 -6.42 -1.58
C ILE A 29 -1.85 -5.87 -2.95
N TYR A 30 -2.15 -4.57 -2.98
CA TYR A 30 -2.52 -3.87 -4.19
C TYR A 30 -1.51 -2.79 -4.51
N GLY A 31 -1.30 -2.56 -5.80
CA GLY A 31 -0.54 -1.43 -6.30
C GLY A 31 -1.46 -0.39 -6.93
N TYR A 32 -1.06 0.87 -6.87
CA TYR A 32 -1.70 1.95 -7.61
C TYR A 32 -0.66 2.83 -8.29
N HIS A 33 -0.91 3.15 -9.55
CA HIS A 33 -0.07 4.06 -10.31
C HIS A 33 -0.92 4.97 -11.20
N ARG A 34 -0.53 6.24 -11.28
CA ARG A 34 -1.20 7.25 -12.11
C ARG A 34 -0.17 7.99 -12.95
N THR A 35 -0.47 8.16 -14.22
CA THR A 35 0.34 8.96 -15.14
C THR A 35 -0.45 10.09 -15.77
N SER A 36 0.24 11.18 -16.06
CA SER A 36 -0.32 12.34 -16.80
C SER A 36 -0.10 12.28 -18.30
N THR A 37 0.76 11.40 -18.80
CA THR A 37 1.13 11.29 -20.20
C THR A 37 0.96 9.88 -20.72
N LYS A 38 0.64 9.76 -22.03
CA LYS A 38 0.39 8.49 -22.68
C LYS A 38 1.60 7.55 -22.63
N GLU A 39 1.38 6.37 -22.12
CA GLU A 39 2.06 5.09 -22.34
C GLU A 39 3.46 4.87 -21.75
N GLN A 40 4.43 5.75 -21.92
CA GLN A 40 5.84 5.43 -21.55
C GLN A 40 6.11 5.39 -20.05
N HIS A 41 5.38 6.12 -19.25
CA HIS A 41 5.59 6.18 -17.80
C HIS A 41 4.71 5.22 -16.99
N LEU A 42 3.63 4.73 -17.57
CA LEU A 42 2.73 3.79 -16.93
C LEU A 42 3.44 2.45 -16.66
N ASP A 43 4.09 1.92 -17.68
CA ASP A 43 4.81 0.65 -17.58
C ASP A 43 5.94 0.70 -16.56
N ARG A 44 6.65 1.82 -16.46
CA ARG A 44 7.73 2.00 -15.50
C ARG A 44 7.25 1.91 -14.05
N GLY A 45 6.14 2.58 -13.73
CA GLY A 45 5.58 2.52 -12.38
C GLY A 45 5.07 1.12 -12.02
N ILE A 46 4.41 0.45 -12.95
CA ILE A 46 3.99 -0.94 -12.79
C ILE A 46 5.19 -1.84 -12.53
N GLN A 47 6.25 -1.73 -13.33
CA GLN A 47 7.46 -2.52 -13.20
C GLN A 47 8.18 -2.27 -11.86
N GLU A 48 8.19 -1.04 -11.35
CA GLU A 48 8.76 -0.72 -10.03
C GLU A 48 8.01 -1.44 -8.91
N ILE A 49 6.69 -1.41 -8.93
CA ILE A 49 5.86 -2.09 -7.92
C ILE A 49 6.05 -3.60 -8.00
N GLU A 50 6.00 -4.17 -9.19
CA GLU A 50 6.21 -5.62 -9.40
C GLU A 50 7.60 -6.06 -8.95
N ARG A 51 8.62 -5.30 -9.29
CA ARG A 51 10.01 -5.59 -8.90
C ARG A 51 10.16 -5.56 -7.38
N TYR A 52 9.63 -4.53 -6.72
CA TYR A 52 9.66 -4.43 -5.26
C TYR A 52 8.99 -5.65 -4.61
N CYS A 53 7.81 -6.02 -5.07
CA CYS A 53 7.09 -7.18 -4.54
C CYS A 53 7.86 -8.48 -4.76
N ASN A 54 8.49 -8.67 -5.92
CA ASN A 54 9.30 -9.84 -6.21
C ASN A 54 10.55 -9.92 -5.33
N GLU A 55 11.23 -8.80 -5.13
CA GLU A 55 12.45 -8.73 -4.30
C GLU A 55 12.17 -9.00 -2.82
N HIS A 56 10.98 -8.66 -2.34
CA HIS A 56 10.56 -8.83 -0.95
C HIS A 56 9.61 -10.02 -0.72
N GLU A 57 9.49 -10.89 -1.71
CA GLU A 57 8.64 -12.08 -1.64
C GLU A 57 7.17 -11.77 -1.26
N MET A 58 6.68 -10.64 -1.75
CA MET A 58 5.31 -10.19 -1.53
C MET A 58 4.41 -10.64 -2.68
N ALA A 59 3.29 -11.27 -2.36
CA ALA A 59 2.30 -11.71 -3.36
C ALA A 59 1.38 -10.55 -3.75
N LEU A 60 1.72 -9.85 -4.84
CA LEU A 60 0.91 -8.78 -5.39
C LEU A 60 -0.39 -9.32 -5.97
N THR A 61 -1.52 -8.85 -5.45
CA THR A 61 -2.85 -9.29 -5.91
C THR A 61 -3.23 -8.64 -7.24
N ASN A 62 -3.12 -7.32 -7.33
CA ASN A 62 -3.42 -6.56 -8.55
C ASN A 62 -2.82 -5.16 -8.49
N ILE A 63 -2.64 -4.55 -9.65
CA ILE A 63 -2.25 -3.15 -9.80
C ILE A 63 -3.38 -2.38 -10.50
N PHE A 64 -3.84 -1.30 -9.87
CA PHE A 64 -4.82 -0.39 -10.43
C PHE A 64 -4.11 0.80 -11.05
N THR A 65 -4.48 1.15 -12.27
CA THR A 65 -3.84 2.23 -13.00
C THR A 65 -4.87 3.22 -13.53
N ASP A 66 -4.58 4.50 -13.38
CA ASP A 66 -5.32 5.59 -13.98
C ASP A 66 -4.41 6.42 -14.90
N GLN A 67 -4.97 6.86 -16.00
CA GLN A 67 -4.31 7.77 -16.92
C GLN A 67 -5.07 9.09 -16.96
N GLU A 68 -4.39 10.16 -16.61
CA GLU A 68 -4.96 11.50 -16.62
C GLU A 68 -4.68 12.21 -17.94
N THR A 69 -5.74 12.70 -18.57
CA THR A 69 -5.60 13.64 -19.67
C THR A 69 -5.79 15.05 -19.13
N GLY A 70 -4.75 15.84 -19.19
CA GLY A 70 -4.48 17.19 -18.65
C GLY A 70 -5.60 18.15 -18.22
N LYS A 71 -6.89 17.86 -18.38
CA LYS A 71 -7.98 18.75 -17.99
C LYS A 71 -8.93 18.19 -16.94
N ASN A 72 -9.00 16.88 -16.78
CA ASN A 72 -9.91 16.24 -15.85
C ASN A 72 -9.18 15.32 -14.91
N PHE A 73 -9.19 15.66 -13.62
CA PHE A 73 -8.70 14.80 -12.57
C PHE A 73 -9.74 13.72 -12.26
N ASN A 74 -9.92 12.80 -13.20
CA ASN A 74 -10.79 11.65 -13.00
C ASN A 74 -9.95 10.40 -12.77
N ARG A 75 -10.19 9.73 -11.64
CA ARG A 75 -9.49 8.54 -11.23
C ARG A 75 -10.46 7.38 -10.95
N PRO A 76 -11.11 6.85 -11.99
CA PRO A 76 -12.14 5.82 -11.78
C PRO A 76 -11.57 4.55 -11.15
N ARG A 77 -10.35 4.15 -11.50
CA ARG A 77 -9.73 2.96 -10.95
C ARG A 77 -9.31 3.14 -9.49
N TYR A 78 -8.78 4.31 -9.13
CA TYR A 78 -8.49 4.65 -7.74
C TYR A 78 -9.76 4.66 -6.89
N THR A 79 -10.83 5.22 -7.38
CA THR A 79 -12.13 5.26 -6.68
C THR A 79 -12.63 3.84 -6.39
N VAL A 80 -12.60 2.95 -7.38
CA VAL A 80 -12.97 1.54 -7.20
C VAL A 80 -12.05 0.87 -6.17
N LEU A 81 -10.75 1.09 -6.26
CA LEU A 81 -9.78 0.51 -5.32
C LEU A 81 -10.08 0.91 -3.87
N VAL A 82 -10.28 2.19 -3.62
CA VAL A 82 -10.49 2.71 -2.27
C VAL A 82 -11.88 2.42 -1.73
N GLU A 83 -12.92 2.50 -2.57
CA GLU A 83 -14.31 2.34 -2.11
C GLU A 83 -14.77 0.88 -2.07
N ASP A 84 -14.34 0.06 -3.05
CA ASP A 84 -14.90 -1.27 -3.22
C ASP A 84 -13.93 -2.42 -2.95
N VAL A 85 -12.63 -2.20 -3.05
CA VAL A 85 -11.61 -3.26 -3.04
C VAL A 85 -10.83 -3.31 -1.74
N LEU A 86 -10.24 -2.20 -1.32
CA LEU A 86 -9.39 -2.14 -0.11
C LEU A 86 -10.20 -2.42 1.15
N ARG A 87 -9.64 -3.28 1.99
CA ARG A 87 -10.21 -3.65 3.29
C ARG A 87 -9.18 -3.46 4.40
N PRO A 88 -9.64 -3.30 5.66
CA PRO A 88 -8.72 -3.23 6.80
C PRO A 88 -7.74 -4.41 6.81
N GLY A 89 -6.47 -4.11 7.01
CA GLY A 89 -5.38 -5.09 6.98
C GLY A 89 -4.69 -5.27 5.63
N ASP A 90 -5.23 -4.72 4.56
CA ASP A 90 -4.60 -4.75 3.24
C ASP A 90 -3.42 -3.77 3.15
N ILE A 91 -2.59 -3.97 2.13
CA ILE A 91 -1.46 -3.08 1.81
C ILE A 91 -1.72 -2.42 0.46
N LEU A 92 -1.50 -1.12 0.39
CA LEU A 92 -1.47 -0.36 -0.85
C LEU A 92 -0.05 0.15 -1.11
N ILE A 93 0.50 -0.19 -2.27
CA ILE A 93 1.83 0.22 -2.71
C ILE A 93 1.70 1.25 -3.82
N VAL A 94 2.35 2.39 -3.65
CA VAL A 94 2.48 3.44 -4.67
C VAL A 94 3.94 3.78 -4.88
N THR A 95 4.29 4.25 -6.06
CA THR A 95 5.68 4.66 -6.37
C THR A 95 6.03 5.97 -5.69
N GLU A 96 5.14 6.94 -5.76
CA GLU A 96 5.32 8.31 -5.26
C GLU A 96 4.03 8.81 -4.59
N LEU A 97 4.17 9.68 -3.59
CA LEU A 97 3.01 10.25 -2.88
C LEU A 97 2.08 11.09 -3.76
N ASP A 98 2.63 11.81 -4.72
CA ASP A 98 1.87 12.66 -5.62
C ASP A 98 0.93 11.88 -6.57
N ARG A 99 1.06 10.56 -6.63
CA ARG A 99 0.11 9.69 -7.35
C ARG A 99 -1.24 9.59 -6.68
N LEU A 100 -1.30 9.88 -5.37
CA LEU A 100 -2.55 9.78 -4.58
C LEU A 100 -3.47 10.98 -4.73
N GLY A 101 -2.92 12.16 -4.97
CA GLY A 101 -3.68 13.39 -5.00
C GLY A 101 -3.28 14.34 -6.12
N ARG A 102 -4.15 15.30 -6.40
CA ARG A 102 -3.96 16.35 -7.39
C ARG A 102 -2.98 17.44 -6.95
N ASN A 103 -2.99 17.70 -5.65
CA ASN A 103 -2.15 18.68 -4.99
C ASN A 103 -1.78 18.18 -3.59
N LYS A 104 -0.96 18.93 -2.89
CA LYS A 104 -0.48 18.58 -1.55
C LYS A 104 -1.63 18.33 -0.56
N TYR A 105 -2.63 19.19 -0.56
CA TYR A 105 -3.78 19.06 0.33
C TYR A 105 -4.60 17.80 0.06
N ASP A 106 -4.93 17.55 -1.21
CA ASP A 106 -5.66 16.33 -1.62
C ASP A 106 -4.86 15.06 -1.30
N THR A 107 -3.54 15.08 -1.54
CA THR A 107 -2.64 13.97 -1.18
C THR A 107 -2.70 13.67 0.31
N MET A 108 -2.65 14.68 1.16
CA MET A 108 -2.76 14.52 2.62
C MET A 108 -4.11 13.93 3.04
N GLN A 109 -5.19 14.35 2.40
CA GLN A 109 -6.52 13.79 2.65
C GLN A 109 -6.60 12.31 2.25
N GLN A 110 -6.02 11.93 1.12
CA GLN A 110 -6.00 10.54 0.68
C GLN A 110 -5.17 9.65 1.62
N ILE A 111 -4.03 10.12 2.08
CA ILE A 111 -3.21 9.41 3.07
C ILE A 111 -4.01 9.17 4.34
N GLN A 112 -4.69 10.21 4.85
CA GLN A 112 -5.51 10.10 6.05
C GLN A 112 -6.69 9.14 5.86
N ARG A 113 -7.32 9.19 4.69
CA ARG A 113 -8.41 8.27 4.32
C ARG A 113 -7.96 6.81 4.34
N ILE A 114 -6.85 6.51 3.69
CA ILE A 114 -6.27 5.16 3.64
C ILE A 114 -5.90 4.67 5.03
N LYS A 115 -5.28 5.54 5.84
CA LYS A 115 -4.95 5.24 7.23
C LYS A 115 -6.20 4.93 8.06
N ASN A 116 -7.25 5.73 7.93
CA ASN A 116 -8.51 5.53 8.66
C ASN A 116 -9.23 4.23 8.28
N MET A 117 -9.01 3.75 7.05
CA MET A 117 -9.52 2.46 6.60
C MET A 117 -8.79 1.26 7.22
N GLY A 118 -7.69 1.47 7.92
CA GLY A 118 -6.84 0.40 8.42
C GLY A 118 -5.96 -0.25 7.35
N VAL A 119 -5.75 0.42 6.24
CA VAL A 119 -4.88 -0.02 5.14
C VAL A 119 -3.49 0.58 5.32
N ARG A 120 -2.47 -0.27 5.19
CA ARG A 120 -1.07 0.18 5.22
C ARG A 120 -0.67 0.76 3.87
N LEU A 121 -0.23 2.01 3.87
CA LEU A 121 0.32 2.67 2.69
C LEU A 121 1.84 2.52 2.67
N MET A 122 2.35 1.95 1.57
CA MET A 122 3.78 1.84 1.29
C MET A 122 4.12 2.71 0.08
N VAL A 123 5.06 3.61 0.25
CA VAL A 123 5.52 4.52 -0.81
C VAL A 123 6.97 4.21 -1.13
N LEU A 124 7.24 3.77 -2.37
CA LEU A 124 8.56 3.25 -2.75
C LEU A 124 9.66 4.33 -2.71
N GLU A 125 9.32 5.59 -2.95
CA GLU A 125 10.26 6.72 -2.81
C GLU A 125 10.56 7.11 -1.36
N LEU A 126 9.75 6.63 -0.39
CA LEU A 126 9.89 6.94 1.03
C LEU A 126 10.24 5.68 1.83
N PRO A 127 11.54 5.42 2.05
CA PRO A 127 11.98 4.21 2.75
C PRO A 127 11.37 4.02 4.14
N THR A 128 11.04 5.10 4.83
CA THR A 128 10.40 5.05 6.15
C THR A 128 9.03 4.39 6.14
N THR A 129 8.29 4.46 5.02
CA THR A 129 6.98 3.81 4.87
C THR A 129 7.10 2.30 4.63
N LEU A 130 8.27 1.85 4.18
CA LEU A 130 8.55 0.45 3.88
C LEU A 130 8.96 -0.34 5.13
N MET A 131 9.32 0.36 6.20
CA MET A 131 9.71 -0.24 7.48
C MET A 131 8.50 -0.80 8.21
N ASP A 132 8.68 -1.92 8.87
CA ASP A 132 7.65 -2.45 9.75
C ASP A 132 7.53 -1.56 10.99
N LEU A 133 6.40 -0.88 11.12
CA LEU A 133 6.13 0.03 12.23
C LEU A 133 6.13 -0.69 13.58
N SER A 134 5.79 -1.98 13.62
CA SER A 134 5.84 -2.77 14.85
C SER A 134 7.28 -2.90 15.38
N VAL A 135 8.26 -2.98 14.49
CA VAL A 135 9.68 -2.98 14.85
C VAL A 135 10.12 -1.61 15.39
N MET A 136 9.61 -0.53 14.77
CA MET A 136 9.90 0.83 15.23
C MET A 136 9.27 1.11 16.60
N ASP A 137 8.02 0.74 16.80
CA ASP A 137 7.34 0.92 18.09
C ASP A 137 8.06 0.15 19.21
N ASN A 138 8.50 -1.06 18.93
CA ASN A 138 9.29 -1.85 19.88
C ASN A 138 10.67 -1.21 20.15
N ALA A 139 11.32 -0.67 19.13
CA ALA A 139 12.60 0.03 19.28
C ALA A 139 12.43 1.32 20.09
N MET A 140 11.40 2.11 19.81
CA MET A 140 11.08 3.33 20.57
C MET A 140 10.70 3.01 22.01
N ALA A 141 9.89 1.98 22.24
CA ALA A 141 9.54 1.52 23.58
C ALA A 141 10.78 1.10 24.39
N ARG A 142 11.73 0.39 23.77
CA ARG A 142 13.01 0.04 24.40
C ARG A 142 13.86 1.27 24.72
N MET A 143 13.91 2.27 23.84
CA MET A 143 14.63 3.51 24.09
C MET A 143 14.00 4.31 25.22
N MET A 144 12.66 4.36 25.32
CA MET A 144 11.96 5.05 26.39
C MET A 144 12.09 4.35 27.74
N HIS A 145 12.15 3.03 27.79
CA HIS A 145 12.37 2.26 28.99
C HIS A 145 13.84 2.17 29.41
N GLY A 146 14.78 2.31 28.48
CA GLY A 146 16.23 2.29 28.75
C GLY A 146 16.77 3.54 29.44
N ASN A 147 16.02 4.64 29.46
CA ASN A 147 16.44 5.92 30.07
C ASN A 147 15.98 6.12 31.53
N ASN A 148 15.36 5.12 32.13
CA ASN A 148 14.85 5.19 33.51
C ASN A 148 15.72 4.38 34.51
N GLN A 149 17.02 4.33 34.29
CA GLN A 149 17.97 3.82 35.29
C GLN A 149 18.87 4.92 35.78
#